data_0b20f79c26c20cbd03a4d823ee314167
#
_entry.id   0b20f79c26c20cbd03a4d823ee314167
#
_cell.length_a   1.000
_cell.length_b   1.000
_cell.length_c   1.000
_cell.angle_alpha   90.00
_cell.angle_beta   90.00
_cell.angle_gamma   90.00
#
_symmetry.space_group_name_H-M   'P 1'
#
loop_
_entity.id
_entity.type
_entity.pdbx_description
1 polymer ?
#
loop_
_entity_poly.entity_id
_entity_poly.type
_entity_poly.pdbx_seq_one_letter_code
_entity_poly.pdbx_strand_id
1 'polypeptide(L)'
;DDITVYRGEGSKSTKTEQAISWTTDINIAYRFASWRETDGSGRIITGVVKKGDVKEALNDRNESELLIFGDDVSIESIDLCYGMEDFRNALATEFMDRDLGPAGDKYFGTSIVQMINSELGKIIRKQNSDHPTDHTIRVALMASAMYRLDEMEKAESNPNAFSRRQIKLIAKYYDKLMMSAIWHDAARTHDGVDTTHGEEGYQLWTKKHKKQDVAMKIIMAGHCLPDEEIIRLANEAAPQLSSDFEKDLLVRTSFLLKDADALDRWRFGTLSGDMVDVRYLRTQTAKMMMPVACMLQTYQFR
;
A
#
# COMPACT_ATOMS: atom_id res chain seq x y z
N ASP A 1 -11.11 -33.37 8.10
CA ASP A 1 -10.30 -32.15 8.26
C ASP A 1 -10.82 -31.12 7.28
N ASP A 2 -10.95 -29.88 7.74
CA ASP A 2 -11.41 -28.75 6.93
C ASP A 2 -10.17 -28.07 6.28
N ILE A 3 -10.36 -27.54 5.07
CA ILE A 3 -9.34 -26.84 4.29
C ILE A 3 -9.82 -25.43 4.02
N THR A 4 -9.03 -24.42 4.37
CA THR A 4 -9.28 -23.03 3.97
C THR A 4 -8.91 -22.88 2.50
N VAL A 5 -9.82 -22.29 1.73
CA VAL A 5 -9.68 -22.05 0.30
C VAL A 5 -10.01 -20.60 -0.04
N TYR A 6 -9.39 -20.12 -1.11
CA TYR A 6 -9.54 -18.75 -1.59
C TYR A 6 -9.95 -18.73 -3.04
N ARG A 7 -10.65 -17.68 -3.43
CA ARG A 7 -10.98 -17.39 -4.81
C ARG A 7 -10.92 -15.89 -5.08
N GLY A 8 -10.18 -15.51 -6.11
CA GLY A 8 -10.17 -14.15 -6.63
C GLY A 8 -11.16 -13.99 -7.77
N GLU A 9 -12.03 -13.01 -7.68
CA GLU A 9 -13.03 -12.68 -8.68
C GLU A 9 -12.92 -11.21 -9.11
N GLY A 10 -13.15 -10.94 -10.39
CA GLY A 10 -13.37 -9.64 -10.97
C GLY A 10 -14.64 -9.67 -11.83
N SER A 11 -14.92 -8.59 -12.56
CA SER A 11 -16.14 -8.43 -13.36
C SER A 11 -16.38 -9.54 -14.41
N LYS A 12 -15.31 -10.22 -14.86
CA LYS A 12 -15.37 -11.29 -15.86
C LYS A 12 -15.32 -12.70 -15.25
N SER A 13 -15.38 -12.82 -13.95
CA SER A 13 -15.33 -14.12 -13.29
C SER A 13 -16.69 -14.82 -13.31
N THR A 14 -16.65 -16.16 -13.32
CA THR A 14 -17.85 -16.98 -13.08
C THR A 14 -18.35 -16.70 -11.65
N LYS A 15 -19.67 -16.68 -11.47
CA LYS A 15 -20.26 -16.50 -10.13
C LYS A 15 -19.79 -17.57 -9.16
N THR A 16 -19.64 -17.20 -7.89
CA THR A 16 -19.09 -18.05 -6.82
C THR A 16 -19.80 -19.41 -6.73
N GLU A 17 -21.11 -19.41 -6.79
CA GLU A 17 -21.94 -20.63 -6.68
C GLU A 17 -21.75 -21.60 -7.86
N GLN A 18 -21.30 -21.08 -9.00
CA GLN A 18 -21.02 -21.86 -10.22
C GLN A 18 -19.52 -22.12 -10.39
N ALA A 19 -18.71 -21.65 -9.44
CA ALA A 19 -17.27 -21.80 -9.51
C ALA A 19 -16.84 -23.23 -9.21
N ILE A 20 -15.81 -23.69 -9.92
CA ILE A 20 -15.20 -25.01 -9.69
C ILE A 20 -13.72 -24.93 -9.35
N SER A 21 -13.12 -23.75 -9.47
CA SER A 21 -11.68 -23.54 -9.26
C SER A 21 -11.46 -22.65 -8.05
N TRP A 22 -10.75 -23.20 -7.08
CA TRP A 22 -10.34 -22.56 -5.83
C TRP A 22 -8.84 -22.76 -5.62
N THR A 23 -8.23 -22.01 -4.74
CA THR A 23 -6.81 -22.14 -4.41
C THR A 23 -6.58 -22.18 -2.91
N THR A 24 -5.52 -22.85 -2.46
CA THR A 24 -5.05 -22.76 -1.07
C THR A 24 -4.05 -21.63 -0.87
N ASP A 25 -3.62 -20.94 -1.94
CA ASP A 25 -2.72 -19.80 -1.87
C ASP A 25 -3.45 -18.48 -2.09
N ILE A 26 -3.53 -17.67 -1.05
CA ILE A 26 -4.18 -16.36 -1.09
C ILE A 26 -3.56 -15.40 -2.12
N ASN A 27 -2.25 -15.53 -2.41
CA ASN A 27 -1.60 -14.71 -3.45
C ASN A 27 -2.17 -15.01 -4.83
N ILE A 28 -2.48 -16.28 -5.10
CA ILE A 28 -3.13 -16.69 -6.35
C ILE A 28 -4.52 -16.06 -6.45
N ALA A 29 -5.30 -16.04 -5.38
CA ALA A 29 -6.60 -15.39 -5.38
C ALA A 29 -6.49 -13.88 -5.68
N TYR A 30 -5.58 -13.15 -5.03
CA TYR A 30 -5.34 -11.73 -5.34
C TYR A 30 -4.89 -11.51 -6.79
N ARG A 31 -4.05 -12.40 -7.33
CA ARG A 31 -3.64 -12.34 -8.74
C ARG A 31 -4.84 -12.45 -9.68
N PHE A 32 -5.74 -13.40 -9.43
CA PHE A 32 -6.94 -13.57 -10.25
C PHE A 32 -7.93 -12.41 -10.11
N ALA A 33 -8.14 -11.88 -8.92
CA ALA A 33 -8.93 -10.69 -8.70
C ALA A 33 -8.37 -9.51 -9.50
N SER A 34 -7.05 -9.30 -9.48
CA SER A 34 -6.37 -8.21 -10.18
C SER A 34 -6.45 -8.34 -11.71
N TRP A 35 -6.28 -9.53 -12.26
CA TRP A 35 -6.33 -9.75 -13.70
C TRP A 35 -7.72 -9.67 -14.31
N ARG A 36 -8.72 -10.06 -13.52
CA ARG A 36 -10.11 -10.07 -13.98
C ARG A 36 -10.85 -8.81 -13.63
N GLU A 37 -10.17 -7.93 -12.93
CA GLU A 37 -10.68 -6.62 -12.56
C GLU A 37 -10.66 -5.67 -13.76
N THR A 38 -11.80 -5.07 -14.09
CA THR A 38 -11.94 -4.09 -15.17
C THR A 38 -12.72 -2.84 -14.78
N ASP A 39 -13.43 -2.87 -13.63
CA ASP A 39 -14.40 -1.84 -13.26
C ASP A 39 -14.51 -1.55 -11.75
N GLY A 40 -13.57 -2.05 -10.93
CA GLY A 40 -13.63 -1.88 -9.48
C GLY A 40 -14.40 -2.97 -8.72
N SER A 41 -14.73 -4.09 -9.38
CA SER A 41 -15.51 -5.19 -8.77
C SER A 41 -14.65 -6.33 -8.23
N GLY A 42 -13.32 -6.16 -8.17
CA GLY A 42 -12.40 -7.18 -7.66
C GLY A 42 -12.73 -7.57 -6.22
N ARG A 43 -12.73 -8.87 -5.93
CA ARG A 43 -12.99 -9.38 -4.59
C ARG A 43 -12.24 -10.67 -4.31
N ILE A 44 -11.94 -10.88 -3.03
CA ILE A 44 -11.38 -12.13 -2.52
C ILE A 44 -12.44 -12.81 -1.68
N ILE A 45 -12.69 -14.06 -2.00
CA ILE A 45 -13.62 -14.91 -1.27
C ILE A 45 -12.79 -15.90 -0.48
N THR A 46 -12.99 -15.95 0.82
CA THR A 46 -12.42 -16.95 1.72
C THR A 46 -13.52 -17.89 2.14
N GLY A 47 -13.24 -19.19 2.06
CA GLY A 47 -14.18 -20.20 2.49
C GLY A 47 -13.48 -21.43 3.05
N VAL A 48 -14.28 -22.35 3.56
CA VAL A 48 -13.83 -23.62 4.12
C VAL A 48 -14.56 -24.76 3.42
N VAL A 49 -13.83 -25.80 3.09
CA VAL A 49 -14.35 -27.02 2.45
C VAL A 49 -13.88 -28.26 3.22
N LYS A 50 -14.68 -29.28 3.29
CA LYS A 50 -14.24 -30.58 3.80
C LYS A 50 -13.32 -31.26 2.79
N LYS A 51 -12.26 -31.86 3.27
CA LYS A 51 -11.28 -32.56 2.42
C LYS A 51 -11.93 -33.58 1.49
N GLY A 52 -13.02 -34.23 1.91
CA GLY A 52 -13.76 -35.23 1.11
C GLY A 52 -14.55 -34.64 -0.05
N ASP A 53 -14.81 -33.32 -0.05
CA ASP A 53 -15.54 -32.63 -1.10
C ASP A 53 -14.65 -32.08 -2.22
N VAL A 54 -13.30 -32.12 -2.01
CA VAL A 54 -12.31 -31.78 -3.03
C VAL A 54 -12.32 -32.87 -4.10
N LYS A 55 -12.62 -32.49 -5.35
CA LYS A 55 -12.69 -33.44 -6.48
C LYS A 55 -11.32 -33.76 -7.03
N GLU A 56 -10.46 -32.77 -7.13
CA GLU A 56 -9.08 -32.91 -7.65
C GLU A 56 -8.20 -31.77 -7.13
N ALA A 57 -6.91 -32.05 -7.00
CA ALA A 57 -5.88 -31.05 -6.71
C ALA A 57 -4.93 -30.93 -7.90
N LEU A 58 -4.78 -29.74 -8.45
CA LEU A 58 -3.97 -29.44 -9.63
C LEU A 58 -2.86 -28.44 -9.25
N ASN A 59 -1.66 -28.69 -9.76
CA ASN A 59 -0.54 -27.77 -9.54
C ASN A 59 0.29 -27.52 -10.81
N ASP A 60 -0.25 -27.83 -11.97
CA ASP A 60 0.46 -27.75 -13.26
C ASP A 60 0.97 -26.35 -13.59
N ARG A 61 0.31 -25.30 -13.03
CA ARG A 61 0.62 -23.88 -13.23
C ARG A 61 1.14 -23.19 -11.97
N ASN A 62 1.55 -23.94 -10.95
CA ASN A 62 1.91 -23.42 -9.61
C ASN A 62 0.78 -22.57 -9.00
N GLU A 63 -0.48 -22.95 -9.19
CA GLU A 63 -1.65 -22.21 -8.71
C GLU A 63 -2.25 -22.83 -7.45
N SER A 64 -1.69 -23.98 -6.97
CA SER A 64 -2.24 -24.72 -5.82
C SER A 64 -3.77 -24.87 -5.93
N GLU A 65 -4.23 -25.20 -7.15
CA GLU A 65 -5.64 -25.22 -7.52
C GLU A 65 -6.33 -26.45 -6.96
N LEU A 66 -7.51 -26.26 -6.40
CA LEU A 66 -8.44 -27.30 -6.01
C LEU A 66 -9.72 -27.19 -6.82
N LEU A 67 -10.16 -28.31 -7.41
CA LEU A 67 -11.47 -28.40 -8.06
C LEU A 67 -12.51 -28.75 -6.99
N ILE A 68 -13.41 -27.81 -6.72
CA ILE A 68 -14.46 -27.90 -5.70
C ILE A 68 -15.70 -27.24 -6.27
N PHE A 69 -16.88 -27.85 -6.14
CA PHE A 69 -18.12 -27.14 -6.49
C PHE A 69 -18.37 -25.99 -5.50
N GLY A 70 -18.75 -24.82 -6.01
CA GLY A 70 -18.96 -23.61 -5.19
C GLY A 70 -19.98 -23.85 -4.06
N ASP A 71 -20.99 -24.66 -4.30
CA ASP A 71 -22.01 -25.02 -3.29
C ASP A 71 -21.46 -25.90 -2.14
N ASP A 72 -20.30 -26.56 -2.33
CA ASP A 72 -19.63 -27.35 -1.30
C ASP A 72 -18.73 -26.50 -0.39
N VAL A 73 -18.56 -25.19 -0.71
CA VAL A 73 -17.69 -24.27 0.05
C VAL A 73 -18.54 -23.42 1.00
N SER A 74 -18.24 -23.50 2.30
CA SER A 74 -18.80 -22.59 3.30
C SER A 74 -18.05 -21.27 3.27
N ILE A 75 -18.71 -20.20 2.79
CA ILE A 75 -18.09 -18.87 2.68
C ILE A 75 -17.96 -18.26 4.07
N GLU A 76 -16.74 -17.82 4.43
CA GLU A 76 -16.41 -17.17 5.69
C GLU A 76 -16.33 -15.64 5.55
N SER A 77 -15.70 -15.16 4.46
CA SER A 77 -15.61 -13.72 4.19
C SER A 77 -15.57 -13.40 2.70
N ILE A 78 -15.96 -12.17 2.36
CA ILE A 78 -15.80 -11.55 1.05
C ILE A 78 -15.16 -10.18 1.27
N ASP A 79 -13.92 -10.03 0.83
CA ASP A 79 -13.17 -8.79 0.91
C ASP A 79 -13.19 -8.09 -0.45
N LEU A 80 -13.75 -6.88 -0.50
CA LEU A 80 -13.80 -6.08 -1.72
C LEU A 80 -12.44 -5.40 -1.95
N CYS A 81 -11.93 -5.48 -3.17
CA CYS A 81 -10.73 -4.78 -3.58
C CYS A 81 -11.07 -3.36 -4.08
N TYR A 82 -10.16 -2.43 -3.91
CA TYR A 82 -10.26 -1.11 -4.54
C TYR A 82 -10.01 -1.20 -6.04
N GLY A 83 -10.81 -0.44 -6.80
CA GLY A 83 -10.62 -0.25 -8.23
C GLY A 83 -9.90 1.06 -8.56
N MET A 84 -9.67 1.27 -9.87
CA MET A 84 -9.05 2.51 -10.36
C MET A 84 -9.90 3.75 -10.10
N GLU A 85 -11.22 3.60 -9.96
CA GLU A 85 -12.11 4.72 -9.62
C GLU A 85 -11.91 5.14 -8.16
N ASP A 86 -11.89 4.19 -7.22
CA ASP A 86 -11.60 4.47 -5.79
C ASP A 86 -10.25 5.15 -5.63
N PHE A 87 -9.23 4.65 -6.36
CA PHE A 87 -7.90 5.24 -6.38
C PHE A 87 -7.91 6.68 -6.90
N ARG A 88 -8.57 6.96 -8.02
CA ARG A 88 -8.67 8.31 -8.56
C ARG A 88 -9.42 9.25 -7.61
N ASN A 89 -10.51 8.76 -7.03
CA ASN A 89 -11.30 9.52 -6.06
C ASN A 89 -10.46 9.84 -4.82
N ALA A 90 -9.72 8.87 -4.29
CA ALA A 90 -8.82 9.10 -3.16
C ALA A 90 -7.74 10.15 -3.49
N LEU A 91 -7.19 10.17 -4.71
CA LEU A 91 -6.22 11.18 -5.12
C LEU A 91 -6.85 12.55 -5.40
N ALA A 92 -8.09 12.58 -5.88
CA ALA A 92 -8.81 13.82 -6.21
C ALA A 92 -9.43 14.49 -4.98
N THR A 93 -9.67 13.74 -3.90
CA THR A 93 -10.25 14.28 -2.68
C THR A 93 -9.26 15.24 -2.05
N GLU A 94 -9.53 16.53 -2.19
CA GLU A 94 -8.88 17.54 -1.36
C GLU A 94 -9.41 17.38 0.06
N PHE A 95 -8.53 17.28 1.03
CA PHE A 95 -8.95 17.28 2.44
C PHE A 95 -9.49 18.66 2.75
N MET A 96 -10.77 18.82 2.57
CA MET A 96 -11.49 20.07 2.87
C MET A 96 -11.76 20.11 4.37
N ASP A 97 -10.77 20.42 5.17
CA ASP A 97 -11.02 20.82 6.54
C ASP A 97 -11.62 22.24 6.55
N ARG A 98 -12.95 22.29 6.40
CA ARG A 98 -13.72 23.53 6.49
C ARG A 98 -13.56 24.24 7.83
N ASP A 99 -13.09 23.52 8.86
CA ASP A 99 -12.92 24.04 10.23
C ASP A 99 -11.50 24.57 10.53
N LEU A 100 -10.51 24.26 9.69
CA LEU A 100 -9.14 24.77 9.88
C LEU A 100 -8.89 26.15 9.28
N GLY A 101 -9.86 26.69 8.51
CA GLY A 101 -9.76 27.99 7.86
C GLY A 101 -8.57 28.09 6.89
N PRO A 102 -8.06 29.31 6.62
CA PRO A 102 -6.98 29.54 5.63
C PRO A 102 -5.68 28.78 5.92
N ALA A 103 -5.50 28.22 7.11
CA ALA A 103 -4.36 27.36 7.43
C ALA A 103 -4.52 25.96 6.84
N GLY A 104 -5.76 25.46 6.68
CA GLY A 104 -6.06 24.18 6.02
C GLY A 104 -5.65 24.22 4.55
N ASP A 105 -6.04 25.27 3.82
CA ASP A 105 -5.70 25.44 2.41
C ASP A 105 -4.19 25.40 2.13
N LYS A 106 -3.38 25.87 3.07
CA LYS A 106 -1.93 25.91 2.92
C LYS A 106 -1.29 24.51 3.02
N TYR A 107 -1.91 23.57 3.73
CA TYR A 107 -1.40 22.19 3.90
C TYR A 107 -1.89 21.26 2.79
N PHE A 108 -3.02 21.51 2.15
CA PHE A 108 -3.65 20.60 1.21
C PHE A 108 -3.76 21.15 -0.22
N GLY A 109 -3.41 22.40 -0.44
CA GLY A 109 -3.57 23.10 -1.73
C GLY A 109 -2.51 22.80 -2.78
N THR A 110 -1.47 21.99 -2.46
CA THR A 110 -0.50 21.57 -3.46
C THR A 110 -0.92 20.21 -3.97
N SER A 111 -1.31 20.12 -5.25
CA SER A 111 -1.62 18.84 -5.87
C SER A 111 -0.46 17.89 -5.66
N ILE A 112 -0.74 16.62 -5.34
CA ILE A 112 0.27 15.57 -5.19
C ILE A 112 1.23 15.53 -6.39
N VAL A 113 0.72 15.75 -7.59
CA VAL A 113 1.50 15.79 -8.84
C VAL A 113 2.49 16.96 -8.83
N GLN A 114 2.09 18.14 -8.35
CA GLN A 114 2.99 19.29 -8.22
C GLN A 114 4.09 19.01 -7.18
N MET A 115 3.74 18.39 -6.06
CA MET A 115 4.72 18.00 -5.03
C MET A 115 5.74 16.99 -5.60
N ILE A 116 5.26 15.93 -6.24
CA ILE A 116 6.11 14.92 -6.87
C ILE A 116 7.06 15.57 -7.87
N ASN A 117 6.56 16.36 -8.82
CA ASN A 117 7.36 17.00 -9.85
C ASN A 117 8.39 17.97 -9.25
N SER A 118 7.99 18.77 -8.26
CA SER A 118 8.90 19.71 -7.57
C SER A 118 10.03 19.00 -6.83
N GLU A 119 9.74 17.87 -6.18
CA GLU A 119 10.74 17.15 -5.40
C GLU A 119 11.62 16.25 -6.27
N LEU A 120 11.06 15.56 -7.28
CA LEU A 120 11.85 14.74 -8.21
C LEU A 120 12.94 15.55 -8.91
N GLY A 121 12.66 16.81 -9.28
CA GLY A 121 13.66 17.71 -9.86
C GLY A 121 14.82 18.06 -8.92
N LYS A 122 14.68 17.80 -7.62
CA LYS A 122 15.73 18.03 -6.62
C LYS A 122 16.63 16.81 -6.38
N ILE A 123 16.16 15.61 -6.78
CA ILE A 123 16.88 14.36 -6.58
C ILE A 123 17.83 14.14 -7.74
N ILE A 124 19.15 14.19 -7.46
CA ILE A 124 20.18 13.82 -8.43
C ILE A 124 20.38 12.31 -8.33
N ARG A 125 19.79 11.56 -9.27
CA ARG A 125 19.93 10.10 -9.31
C ARG A 125 21.26 9.69 -9.93
N LYS A 126 21.93 8.70 -9.33
CA LYS A 126 23.04 8.00 -9.96
C LYS A 126 22.46 7.08 -11.05
N GLN A 127 23.02 7.10 -12.24
CA GLN A 127 22.48 6.52 -13.47
C GLN A 127 22.37 4.98 -13.53
N ASN A 128 22.66 4.24 -12.45
CA ASN A 128 22.80 2.78 -12.50
C ASN A 128 21.84 2.00 -11.60
N SER A 129 20.65 2.53 -11.27
CA SER A 129 19.65 1.75 -10.53
C SER A 129 18.44 1.44 -11.42
N ASP A 130 17.91 0.21 -11.35
CA ASP A 130 16.65 -0.21 -11.96
C ASP A 130 15.42 0.36 -11.23
N HIS A 131 15.62 1.37 -10.35
CA HIS A 131 14.59 2.15 -9.70
C HIS A 131 14.28 3.42 -10.51
N PRO A 132 13.46 3.32 -11.56
CA PRO A 132 13.15 4.42 -12.45
C PRO A 132 12.30 5.47 -11.71
N THR A 133 12.27 6.68 -12.25
CA THR A 133 11.37 7.74 -11.80
C THR A 133 9.92 7.26 -11.65
N ASP A 134 9.48 6.38 -12.54
CA ASP A 134 8.14 5.79 -12.53
C ASP A 134 7.85 4.97 -11.26
N HIS A 135 8.83 4.24 -10.72
CA HIS A 135 8.71 3.57 -9.43
C HIS A 135 8.38 4.57 -8.32
N THR A 136 9.19 5.61 -8.17
CA THR A 136 8.95 6.63 -7.14
C THR A 136 7.59 7.30 -7.29
N ILE A 137 7.16 7.58 -8.54
CA ILE A 137 5.83 8.16 -8.80
C ILE A 137 4.73 7.20 -8.36
N ARG A 138 4.80 5.92 -8.75
CA ARG A 138 3.79 4.93 -8.37
C ARG A 138 3.73 4.72 -6.87
N VAL A 139 4.87 4.59 -6.20
CA VAL A 139 4.95 4.48 -4.73
C VAL A 139 4.32 5.69 -4.06
N ALA A 140 4.63 6.91 -4.51
CA ALA A 140 4.05 8.13 -3.94
C ALA A 140 2.53 8.20 -4.16
N LEU A 141 2.04 7.85 -5.35
CA LEU A 141 0.61 7.83 -5.64
C LEU A 141 -0.13 6.77 -4.82
N MET A 142 0.42 5.56 -4.71
CA MET A 142 -0.17 4.49 -3.88
C MET A 142 -0.15 4.85 -2.40
N ALA A 143 0.96 5.37 -1.87
CA ALA A 143 1.05 5.82 -0.49
C ALA A 143 0.02 6.91 -0.18
N SER A 144 -0.16 7.88 -1.10
CA SER A 144 -1.18 8.92 -0.98
C SER A 144 -2.60 8.34 -0.91
N ALA A 145 -2.96 7.51 -1.87
CA ALA A 145 -4.30 6.94 -1.93
C ALA A 145 -4.59 6.07 -0.70
N MET A 146 -3.65 5.19 -0.30
CA MET A 146 -3.81 4.34 0.88
C MET A 146 -3.95 5.16 2.16
N TYR A 147 -3.15 6.22 2.34
CA TYR A 147 -3.26 7.07 3.52
C TYR A 147 -4.63 7.76 3.61
N ARG A 148 -5.14 8.23 2.47
CA ARG A 148 -6.46 8.87 2.40
C ARG A 148 -7.58 7.88 2.72
N LEU A 149 -7.54 6.70 2.14
CA LEU A 149 -8.53 5.64 2.39
C LEU A 149 -8.47 5.10 3.84
N ASP A 150 -7.30 5.06 4.46
CA ASP A 150 -7.14 4.49 5.80
C ASP A 150 -7.30 5.51 6.94
N GLU A 151 -6.61 6.64 6.87
CA GLU A 151 -6.56 7.59 7.98
C GLU A 151 -7.54 8.76 7.82
N MET A 152 -7.70 9.27 6.59
CA MET A 152 -8.50 10.46 6.36
C MET A 152 -9.99 10.11 6.28
N GLU A 153 -10.36 9.02 5.61
CA GLU A 153 -11.74 8.56 5.56
C GLU A 153 -12.30 8.22 6.97
N LYS A 154 -11.46 7.64 7.85
CA LYS A 154 -11.84 7.42 9.26
C LYS A 154 -12.10 8.72 10.00
N ALA A 155 -11.30 9.76 9.74
CA ALA A 155 -11.47 11.06 10.38
C ALA A 155 -12.70 11.81 9.84
N GLU A 156 -13.02 11.65 8.56
CA GLU A 156 -14.19 12.27 7.92
C GLU A 156 -15.49 11.57 8.27
N SER A 157 -15.51 10.23 8.26
CA SER A 157 -16.70 9.42 8.57
C SER A 157 -17.11 9.50 10.05
N ASN A 158 -16.17 9.79 10.94
CA ASN A 158 -16.44 9.96 12.37
C ASN A 158 -15.66 11.16 12.94
N PRO A 159 -16.05 12.40 12.62
CA PRO A 159 -15.34 13.61 13.04
C PRO A 159 -15.28 13.79 14.56
N ASN A 160 -16.17 13.12 15.31
CA ASN A 160 -16.16 13.15 16.78
C ASN A 160 -15.18 12.12 17.39
N ALA A 161 -14.66 11.18 16.62
CA ALA A 161 -13.66 10.21 17.08
C ALA A 161 -12.27 10.83 17.27
N PHE A 162 -12.01 11.96 16.62
CA PHE A 162 -10.70 12.62 16.63
C PHE A 162 -10.81 14.07 17.14
N SER A 163 -9.92 14.43 18.05
CA SER A 163 -9.75 15.81 18.45
C SER A 163 -9.15 16.64 17.29
N ARG A 164 -9.36 17.97 17.30
CA ARG A 164 -8.73 18.88 16.33
C ARG A 164 -7.20 18.73 16.27
N ARG A 165 -6.56 18.39 17.40
CA ARG A 165 -5.11 18.14 17.45
C ARG A 165 -4.74 16.87 16.69
N GLN A 166 -5.52 15.81 16.82
CA GLN A 166 -5.30 14.54 16.09
C GLN A 166 -5.51 14.72 14.59
N ILE A 167 -6.54 15.44 14.17
CA ILE A 167 -6.76 15.77 12.75
C ILE A 167 -5.56 16.52 12.16
N LYS A 168 -5.03 17.51 12.88
CA LYS A 168 -3.80 18.21 12.44
C LYS A 168 -2.58 17.31 12.36
N LEU A 169 -2.48 16.31 13.24
CA LEU A 169 -1.40 15.32 13.18
C LEU A 169 -1.57 14.41 11.97
N ILE A 170 -2.78 13.92 11.69
CA ILE A 170 -3.09 13.11 10.50
C ILE A 170 -2.65 13.87 9.24
N ALA A 171 -3.06 15.12 9.08
CA ALA A 171 -2.64 15.96 7.96
C ALA A 171 -1.12 16.12 7.85
N LYS A 172 -0.46 16.41 8.99
CA LYS A 172 1.01 16.56 9.03
C LYS A 172 1.74 15.27 8.65
N TYR A 173 1.19 14.11 9.01
CA TYR A 173 1.78 12.82 8.67
C TYR A 173 1.57 12.43 7.22
N TYR A 174 0.48 12.89 6.59
CA TYR A 174 0.33 12.80 5.15
C TYR A 174 1.49 13.47 4.41
N ASP A 175 1.82 14.73 4.77
CA ASP A 175 2.96 15.45 4.16
C ASP A 175 4.29 14.70 4.38
N LYS A 176 4.50 14.16 5.59
CA LYS A 176 5.69 13.37 5.90
C LYS A 176 5.76 12.09 5.06
N LEU A 177 4.64 11.39 4.90
CA LEU A 177 4.54 10.19 4.07
C LEU A 177 4.90 10.51 2.63
N MET A 178 4.31 11.58 2.08
CA MET A 178 4.56 12.00 0.70
C MET A 178 6.03 12.33 0.43
N MET A 179 6.63 13.13 1.32
CA MET A 179 8.07 13.42 1.23
C MET A 179 8.91 12.16 1.35
N SER A 180 8.56 11.28 2.29
CA SER A 180 9.27 10.02 2.47
C SER A 180 9.14 9.11 1.25
N ALA A 181 7.95 9.00 0.65
CA ALA A 181 7.72 8.19 -0.55
C ALA A 181 8.50 8.70 -1.76
N ILE A 182 8.72 10.02 -1.88
CA ILE A 182 9.49 10.58 -2.99
C ILE A 182 10.99 10.37 -2.77
N TRP A 183 11.47 10.41 -1.52
CA TRP A 183 12.90 10.40 -1.20
C TRP A 183 13.43 9.05 -0.71
N HIS A 184 12.56 8.02 -0.48
CA HIS A 184 12.96 6.76 0.15
C HIS A 184 14.14 6.08 -0.54
N ASP A 185 14.15 6.05 -1.86
CA ASP A 185 15.16 5.42 -2.71
C ASP A 185 16.17 6.44 -3.31
N ALA A 186 16.18 7.69 -2.85
CA ALA A 186 17.06 8.74 -3.43
C ALA A 186 18.55 8.42 -3.31
N ALA A 187 18.95 7.61 -2.34
CA ALA A 187 20.34 7.17 -2.13
C ALA A 187 20.65 5.79 -2.72
N ARG A 188 19.64 5.05 -3.19
CA ARG A 188 19.82 3.68 -3.67
C ARG A 188 20.70 3.63 -4.90
N THR A 189 21.68 2.73 -4.90
CA THR A 189 22.70 2.61 -5.97
C THR A 189 22.73 1.25 -6.65
N HIS A 190 22.00 0.24 -6.12
CA HIS A 190 21.92 -1.12 -6.65
C HIS A 190 20.64 -1.80 -6.17
N ASP A 191 20.27 -2.91 -6.83
CA ASP A 191 19.03 -3.65 -6.56
C ASP A 191 19.18 -4.79 -5.53
N GLY A 192 20.39 -4.99 -5.00
CA GLY A 192 20.65 -5.97 -3.94
C GLY A 192 20.03 -5.60 -2.60
N VAL A 193 20.15 -6.50 -1.62
CA VAL A 193 19.73 -6.24 -0.24
C VAL A 193 20.54 -5.06 0.30
N ASP A 194 19.84 -4.00 0.70
CA ASP A 194 20.41 -2.78 1.26
C ASP A 194 19.45 -2.27 2.33
N THR A 195 19.90 -2.26 3.58
CA THR A 195 19.13 -1.81 4.74
C THR A 195 19.48 -0.38 5.16
N THR A 196 20.37 0.31 4.43
CA THR A 196 20.88 1.64 4.79
C THR A 196 20.37 2.75 3.89
N HIS A 197 19.95 2.43 2.64
CA HIS A 197 19.59 3.45 1.65
C HIS A 197 18.42 4.36 2.10
N GLY A 198 17.51 3.88 2.94
CA GLY A 198 16.43 4.70 3.49
C GLY A 198 16.94 5.78 4.47
N GLU A 199 17.88 5.44 5.35
CA GLU A 199 18.56 6.41 6.23
C GLU A 199 19.40 7.41 5.40
N GLU A 200 20.12 6.93 4.40
CA GLU A 200 20.91 7.77 3.49
C GLU A 200 20.01 8.69 2.67
N GLY A 201 18.83 8.21 2.22
CA GLY A 201 17.81 9.03 1.57
C GLY A 201 17.32 10.17 2.46
N TYR A 202 17.08 9.88 3.75
CA TYR A 202 16.76 10.91 4.73
C TYR A 202 17.90 11.94 4.90
N GLN A 203 19.16 11.50 4.93
CA GLN A 203 20.31 12.40 5.03
C GLN A 203 20.40 13.33 3.81
N LEU A 204 20.18 12.81 2.60
CA LEU A 204 20.11 13.62 1.39
C LEU A 204 18.97 14.65 1.46
N TRP A 205 17.78 14.23 1.89
CA TRP A 205 16.65 15.13 2.10
C TRP A 205 16.98 16.23 3.12
N THR A 206 17.55 15.87 4.29
CA THR A 206 17.96 16.80 5.34
C THR A 206 18.96 17.84 4.83
N LYS A 207 19.97 17.40 4.06
CA LYS A 207 20.96 18.28 3.45
C LYS A 207 20.30 19.27 2.47
N LYS A 208 19.34 18.80 1.68
CA LYS A 208 18.66 19.62 0.66
C LYS A 208 17.71 20.63 1.28
N HIS A 209 16.92 20.21 2.27
CA HIS A 209 15.87 21.03 2.88
C HIS A 209 16.34 21.79 4.13
N LYS A 210 17.54 21.51 4.63
CA LYS A 210 18.12 22.11 5.87
C LYS A 210 17.17 21.96 7.07
N LYS A 211 16.50 20.82 7.17
CA LYS A 211 15.53 20.46 8.22
C LYS A 211 15.88 19.09 8.78
N GLN A 212 15.51 18.87 10.03
CA GLN A 212 15.54 17.56 10.68
C GLN A 212 14.14 17.23 11.19
N ASP A 213 13.73 15.98 11.05
CA ASP A 213 12.43 15.49 11.50
C ASP A 213 12.56 14.01 11.85
N VAL A 214 12.43 13.68 13.13
CA VAL A 214 12.61 12.32 13.65
C VAL A 214 11.59 11.35 13.05
N ALA A 215 10.35 11.80 12.86
CA ALA A 215 9.31 10.95 12.28
C ALA A 215 9.62 10.65 10.81
N MET A 216 10.00 11.64 10.00
CA MET A 216 10.43 11.41 8.61
C MET A 216 11.64 10.48 8.52
N LYS A 217 12.60 10.62 9.45
CA LYS A 217 13.74 9.71 9.54
C LYS A 217 13.27 8.27 9.68
N ILE A 218 12.37 8.01 10.64
CA ILE A 218 11.85 6.67 10.91
C ILE A 218 11.02 6.14 9.74
N ILE A 219 10.17 6.96 9.11
CA ILE A 219 9.37 6.56 7.95
C ILE A 219 10.28 6.16 6.78
N MET A 220 11.28 7.00 6.43
CA MET A 220 12.19 6.70 5.33
C MET A 220 13.09 5.50 5.63
N ALA A 221 13.77 5.48 6.78
CA ALA A 221 14.63 4.36 7.14
C ALA A 221 13.84 3.06 7.29
N GLY A 222 12.62 3.16 7.82
CA GLY A 222 11.77 2.01 8.14
C GLY A 222 11.38 1.17 6.91
N HIS A 223 11.30 1.76 5.70
CA HIS A 223 10.83 1.00 4.55
C HIS A 223 11.75 -0.20 4.20
N CYS A 224 13.04 -0.13 4.49
CA CYS A 224 14.02 -1.20 4.27
C CYS A 224 14.40 -1.98 5.54
N LEU A 225 13.81 -1.68 6.70
CA LEU A 225 14.08 -2.35 7.98
C LEU A 225 13.01 -3.39 8.34
N PRO A 226 13.30 -4.37 9.22
CA PRO A 226 12.27 -5.22 9.82
C PRO A 226 11.19 -4.42 10.55
N ASP A 227 9.99 -4.97 10.66
CA ASP A 227 8.84 -4.28 11.26
C ASP A 227 9.06 -4.01 12.77
N GLU A 228 9.70 -4.94 13.47
CA GLU A 228 10.07 -4.81 14.88
C GLU A 228 11.02 -3.63 15.11
N GLU A 229 11.88 -3.37 14.16
CA GLU A 229 12.83 -2.25 14.23
C GLU A 229 12.13 -0.91 14.08
N ILE A 230 11.11 -0.82 13.23
CA ILE A 230 10.26 0.38 13.12
C ILE A 230 9.57 0.66 14.46
N ILE A 231 8.99 -0.38 15.08
CA ILE A 231 8.32 -0.25 16.36
C ILE A 231 9.31 0.18 17.45
N ARG A 232 10.50 -0.41 17.48
CA ARG A 232 11.58 -0.04 18.41
C ARG A 232 11.98 1.41 18.28
N LEU A 233 12.23 1.87 17.06
CA LEU A 233 12.61 3.26 16.75
C LEU A 233 11.50 4.25 17.13
N ALA A 234 10.24 3.90 16.88
CA ALA A 234 9.10 4.72 17.27
C ALA A 234 8.96 4.84 18.80
N ASN A 235 9.23 3.76 19.55
CA ASN A 235 9.25 3.79 21.01
C ASN A 235 10.40 4.65 21.55
N GLU A 236 11.59 4.58 20.96
CA GLU A 236 12.73 5.43 21.33
C GLU A 236 12.48 6.90 21.03
N ALA A 237 11.75 7.19 19.94
CA ALA A 237 11.36 8.56 19.60
C ALA A 237 10.19 9.09 20.44
N ALA A 238 9.48 8.27 21.21
CA ALA A 238 8.29 8.66 21.97
C ALA A 238 8.48 9.91 22.84
N PRO A 239 9.62 10.15 23.52
CA PRO A 239 9.84 11.38 24.29
C PRO A 239 9.85 12.66 23.44
N GLN A 240 10.05 12.56 22.13
CA GLN A 240 10.07 13.67 21.19
C GLN A 240 8.72 13.87 20.48
N LEU A 241 7.79 12.93 20.64
CA LEU A 241 6.45 12.96 20.06
C LEU A 241 5.45 13.61 21.03
N SER A 242 4.37 14.11 20.51
CA SER A 242 3.41 14.88 21.32
C SER A 242 2.41 14.01 22.10
N SER A 243 2.29 12.73 21.76
CA SER A 243 1.31 11.79 22.34
C SER A 243 1.53 10.35 21.84
N ASP A 244 0.92 9.37 22.54
CA ASP A 244 0.86 7.98 22.06
C ASP A 244 0.14 7.88 20.71
N PHE A 245 -0.90 8.69 20.49
CA PHE A 245 -1.56 8.75 19.17
C PHE A 245 -0.57 9.11 18.05
N GLU A 246 0.34 10.08 18.28
CA GLU A 246 1.37 10.43 17.30
C GLU A 246 2.35 9.28 17.07
N LYS A 247 2.70 8.53 18.12
CA LYS A 247 3.56 7.35 18.00
C LYS A 247 2.89 6.25 17.15
N ASP A 248 1.62 5.95 17.43
CA ASP A 248 0.87 4.94 16.67
C ASP A 248 0.69 5.37 15.20
N LEU A 249 0.44 6.65 14.97
CA LEU A 249 0.35 7.23 13.63
C LEU A 249 1.69 7.12 12.89
N LEU A 250 2.82 7.32 13.58
CA LEU A 250 4.16 7.14 13.02
C LEU A 250 4.39 5.72 12.54
N VAL A 251 4.06 4.72 13.36
CA VAL A 251 4.21 3.30 13.00
C VAL A 251 3.34 2.96 11.78
N ARG A 252 2.05 3.34 11.81
CA ARG A 252 1.12 3.10 10.70
C ARG A 252 1.57 3.77 9.41
N THR A 253 2.04 5.02 9.49
CA THR A 253 2.56 5.74 8.33
C THR A 253 3.82 5.07 7.75
N SER A 254 4.69 4.54 8.60
CA SER A 254 5.87 3.77 8.16
C SER A 254 5.47 2.47 7.46
N PHE A 255 4.46 1.78 7.96
CA PHE A 255 3.92 0.57 7.33
C PHE A 255 3.27 0.87 5.99
N LEU A 256 2.55 2.00 5.86
CA LEU A 256 1.96 2.40 4.58
C LEU A 256 3.01 2.70 3.51
N LEU A 257 4.14 3.34 3.86
CA LEU A 257 5.23 3.52 2.90
C LEU A 257 5.81 2.18 2.47
N LYS A 258 6.07 1.30 3.42
CA LYS A 258 6.60 -0.04 3.17
C LYS A 258 5.71 -0.88 2.27
N ASP A 259 4.40 -0.81 2.51
CA ASP A 259 3.40 -1.50 1.72
C ASP A 259 3.27 -0.91 0.30
N ALA A 260 3.34 0.43 0.16
CA ALA A 260 3.33 1.09 -1.14
C ALA A 260 4.52 0.69 -2.00
N ASP A 261 5.71 0.60 -1.40
CA ASP A 261 6.92 0.13 -2.08
C ASP A 261 6.80 -1.36 -2.46
N ALA A 262 6.30 -2.20 -1.55
CA ALA A 262 6.07 -3.62 -1.80
C ALA A 262 5.05 -3.84 -2.93
N LEU A 263 3.97 -3.05 -3.00
CA LEU A 263 2.96 -3.13 -4.06
C LEU A 263 3.55 -2.83 -5.45
N ASP A 264 4.56 -1.97 -5.56
CA ASP A 264 5.19 -1.68 -6.84
C ASP A 264 6.03 -2.83 -7.40
N ARG A 265 6.22 -3.92 -6.63
CA ARG A 265 6.87 -5.16 -7.12
C ARG A 265 6.11 -5.81 -8.27
N TRP A 266 4.85 -5.47 -8.52
CA TRP A 266 4.15 -5.85 -9.76
C TRP A 266 4.91 -5.49 -11.04
N ARG A 267 5.82 -4.50 -10.99
CA ARG A 267 6.69 -4.12 -12.14
C ARG A 267 7.59 -5.26 -12.62
N PHE A 268 7.87 -6.25 -11.77
CA PHE A 268 8.69 -7.42 -12.14
C PHE A 268 7.90 -8.50 -12.87
N GLY A 269 6.59 -8.30 -13.05
CA GLY A 269 5.70 -9.20 -13.77
C GLY A 269 5.26 -10.44 -12.98
N THR A 270 4.31 -11.15 -13.56
CA THR A 270 3.65 -12.28 -12.90
C THR A 270 4.46 -13.59 -12.92
N LEU A 271 5.58 -13.62 -13.66
CA LEU A 271 6.38 -14.83 -13.88
C LEU A 271 7.64 -14.90 -13.03
N SER A 272 8.05 -13.78 -12.41
CA SER A 272 9.19 -13.77 -11.50
C SER A 272 8.74 -14.17 -10.10
N GLY A 273 9.56 -14.94 -9.38
CA GLY A 273 9.32 -15.26 -7.96
C GLY A 273 9.37 -14.06 -7.02
N ASP A 274 9.59 -12.84 -7.57
CA ASP A 274 9.70 -11.58 -6.85
C ASP A 274 8.38 -10.79 -6.80
N MET A 275 7.26 -11.43 -7.10
CA MET A 275 5.93 -10.83 -7.03
C MET A 275 5.59 -10.33 -5.62
N VAL A 276 4.59 -9.43 -5.57
CA VAL A 276 3.98 -9.04 -4.30
C VAL A 276 3.41 -10.26 -3.60
N ASP A 277 3.85 -10.50 -2.39
CA ASP A 277 3.25 -11.49 -1.50
C ASP A 277 2.39 -10.78 -0.46
N VAL A 278 1.06 -10.97 -0.55
CA VAL A 278 0.10 -10.27 0.32
C VAL A 278 0.30 -10.57 1.80
N ARG A 279 0.95 -11.70 2.15
CA ARG A 279 1.25 -12.05 3.53
C ARG A 279 2.24 -11.07 4.19
N TYR A 280 3.04 -10.38 3.37
CA TYR A 280 3.97 -9.35 3.82
C TYR A 280 3.40 -7.94 3.76
N LEU A 281 2.18 -7.74 3.25
CA LEU A 281 1.48 -6.47 3.36
C LEU A 281 0.87 -6.33 4.75
N ARG A 282 1.15 -5.22 5.40
CA ARG A 282 0.85 -4.95 6.82
C ARG A 282 -0.54 -4.39 7.01
N THR A 283 -0.99 -3.60 6.05
CA THR A 283 -2.28 -2.91 6.13
C THR A 283 -3.33 -3.60 5.27
N GLN A 284 -4.58 -3.61 5.75
CA GLN A 284 -5.70 -4.13 4.95
C GLN A 284 -5.90 -3.31 3.69
N THR A 285 -5.74 -1.99 3.78
CA THR A 285 -5.83 -1.06 2.66
C THR A 285 -4.86 -1.44 1.54
N ALA A 286 -3.60 -1.79 1.88
CA ALA A 286 -2.62 -2.25 0.89
C ALA A 286 -3.05 -3.55 0.19
N LYS A 287 -3.60 -4.52 0.93
CA LYS A 287 -4.11 -5.77 0.34
C LYS A 287 -5.25 -5.48 -0.64
N MET A 288 -6.16 -4.60 -0.27
CA MET A 288 -7.28 -4.21 -1.14
C MET A 288 -6.81 -3.39 -2.37
N MET A 289 -5.64 -2.75 -2.33
CA MET A 289 -5.04 -1.99 -3.44
C MET A 289 -4.32 -2.85 -4.47
N MET A 290 -4.21 -4.17 -4.29
CA MET A 290 -3.52 -5.07 -5.22
C MET A 290 -3.97 -4.93 -6.68
N PRO A 291 -5.27 -4.87 -7.02
CA PRO A 291 -5.71 -4.67 -8.41
C PRO A 291 -5.24 -3.33 -8.98
N VAL A 292 -5.30 -2.26 -8.19
CA VAL A 292 -4.83 -0.93 -8.59
C VAL A 292 -3.32 -0.95 -8.85
N ALA A 293 -2.53 -1.57 -7.97
CA ALA A 293 -1.09 -1.70 -8.14
C ALA A 293 -0.73 -2.46 -9.43
N CYS A 294 -1.46 -3.53 -9.75
CA CYS A 294 -1.33 -4.26 -11.01
C CYS A 294 -1.63 -3.37 -12.22
N MET A 295 -2.72 -2.62 -12.18
CA MET A 295 -3.12 -1.73 -13.27
C MET A 295 -2.15 -0.57 -13.48
N LEU A 296 -1.59 0.01 -12.41
CA LEU A 296 -0.63 1.11 -12.49
C LEU A 296 0.65 0.77 -13.25
N GLN A 297 1.00 -0.53 -13.37
CA GLN A 297 2.16 -0.96 -14.17
C GLN A 297 1.93 -0.74 -15.68
N THR A 298 0.68 -0.62 -16.11
CA THR A 298 0.34 -0.36 -17.53
C THR A 298 0.47 1.13 -17.90
N TYR A 299 0.58 2.03 -16.91
CA TYR A 299 0.72 3.46 -17.14
C TYR A 299 2.19 3.87 -17.27
N GLN A 300 2.49 4.62 -18.30
CA GLN A 300 3.78 5.31 -18.46
C GLN A 300 3.61 6.74 -17.98
N PHE A 301 4.32 7.09 -16.89
CA PHE A 301 4.38 8.47 -16.38
C PHE A 301 5.47 9.23 -17.16
N ARG A 302 5.04 10.00 -18.18
CA ARG A 302 5.92 10.85 -19.00
C ARG A 302 5.84 12.30 -18.56
#